data_430f3fb17449b50e90c612057d8b8458
#
_entry.id   430f3fb17449b50e90c612057d8b8458
#
_cell.length_a   1.000
_cell.length_b   1.000
_cell.length_c   1.000
_cell.angle_alpha   90.00
_cell.angle_beta   90.00
_cell.angle_gamma   90.00
#
_symmetry.space_group_name_H-M   'P 1'
#
loop_
_entity.id
_entity.type
_entity.pdbx_description
1 polymer ?
#
loop_
_entity_poly.entity_id
_entity_poly.type
_entity_poly.pdbx_seq_one_letter_code
_entity_poly.pdbx_strand_id
1 'polypeptide(L)'
;MRFADVIGQERVKRHLLEMVHSGRLPHALMFCGPQGAGKLPLALAFARYLLCEYPGADEACHYCNGCRMLDNWTHPDLHFSFPVYKRKSTDRPVSDDFIAPWREQLCAAPYFDIETWLS
;
A
#
# COMPACT_ATOMS: atom_id res chain seq x y z
N MET A 1 6.07 4.25 -3.90
CA MET A 1 5.98 3.00 -4.67
C MET A 1 5.25 3.26 -5.97
N ARG A 2 5.86 2.96 -7.09
CA ARG A 2 5.25 3.06 -8.43
C ARG A 2 4.88 1.66 -8.92
N PHE A 3 3.95 1.57 -9.88
CA PHE A 3 3.68 0.30 -10.54
C PHE A 3 4.96 -0.31 -11.15
N ALA A 4 5.84 0.53 -11.69
CA ALA A 4 7.11 0.07 -12.25
C ALA A 4 8.03 -0.56 -11.21
N ASP A 5 7.92 -0.20 -9.93
CA ASP A 5 8.73 -0.75 -8.85
C ASP A 5 8.25 -2.13 -8.40
N VAL A 6 7.03 -2.51 -8.77
CA VAL A 6 6.49 -3.84 -8.49
C VAL A 6 7.01 -4.82 -9.53
N ILE A 7 7.66 -5.88 -9.06
CA ILE A 7 8.29 -6.87 -9.95
C ILE A 7 7.21 -7.73 -10.62
N GLY A 8 7.15 -7.70 -11.94
CA GLY A 8 6.19 -8.49 -12.71
C GLY A 8 4.75 -8.02 -12.54
N GLN A 9 3.79 -8.96 -12.57
CA GLN A 9 2.36 -8.73 -12.37
C GLN A 9 1.72 -7.77 -13.39
N GLU A 10 2.21 -7.76 -14.61
CA GLU A 10 1.76 -6.84 -15.66
C GLU A 10 0.27 -6.97 -15.97
N ARG A 11 -0.25 -8.19 -15.95
CA ARG A 11 -1.66 -8.46 -16.20
C ARG A 11 -2.56 -7.83 -15.13
N VAL A 12 -2.18 -7.98 -13.86
CA VAL A 12 -2.93 -7.43 -12.73
C VAL A 12 -2.85 -5.91 -12.74
N LYS A 13 -1.67 -5.34 -12.98
CA LYS A 13 -1.47 -3.89 -13.10
C LYS A 13 -2.41 -3.30 -14.16
N ARG A 14 -2.46 -3.92 -15.32
CA ARG A 14 -3.33 -3.48 -16.42
C ARG A 14 -4.80 -3.54 -16.02
N HIS A 15 -5.21 -4.62 -15.37
CA HIS A 15 -6.58 -4.80 -14.91
C HIS A 15 -6.99 -3.71 -13.90
N LEU A 16 -6.11 -3.39 -12.96
CA LEU A 16 -6.36 -2.31 -11.98
C LEU A 16 -6.53 -0.96 -12.67
N LEU A 17 -5.68 -0.64 -13.63
CA LEU A 17 -5.77 0.61 -14.40
C LEU A 17 -7.07 0.68 -15.21
N GLU A 18 -7.49 -0.42 -15.81
CA GLU A 18 -8.75 -0.50 -16.53
C GLU A 18 -9.95 -0.22 -15.63
N MET A 19 -9.96 -0.74 -14.40
CA MET A 19 -11.03 -0.49 -13.44
C MET A 19 -11.15 0.99 -13.11
N VAL A 20 -10.04 1.69 -12.95
CA VAL A 20 -10.03 3.12 -12.66
C VAL A 20 -10.53 3.92 -13.86
N HIS A 21 -9.99 3.64 -15.04
CA HIS A 21 -10.33 4.39 -16.27
C HIS A 21 -11.78 4.16 -16.72
N SER A 22 -12.35 2.99 -16.45
CA SER A 22 -13.74 2.68 -16.80
C SER A 22 -14.75 3.16 -15.74
N GLY A 23 -14.29 3.66 -14.59
CA GLY A 23 -15.15 4.06 -13.49
C GLY A 23 -15.82 2.90 -12.76
N ARG A 24 -15.34 1.68 -12.95
CA ARG A 24 -15.91 0.46 -12.36
C ARG A 24 -15.08 -0.05 -11.17
N LEU A 25 -14.66 0.87 -10.32
CA LEU A 25 -13.89 0.50 -9.15
C LEU A 25 -14.81 -0.08 -8.07
N PRO A 26 -14.59 -1.33 -7.62
CA PRO A 26 -15.41 -1.92 -6.55
C PRO A 26 -15.12 -1.29 -5.19
N HIS A 27 -16.03 -1.49 -4.23
CA HIS A 27 -15.88 -0.97 -2.88
C HIS A 27 -14.75 -1.64 -2.11
N ALA A 28 -14.40 -2.87 -2.44
CA ALA A 28 -13.35 -3.63 -1.77
C ALA A 28 -12.62 -4.49 -2.78
N LEU A 29 -11.30 -4.61 -2.61
CA LEU A 29 -10.44 -5.45 -3.44
C LEU A 29 -9.60 -6.33 -2.52
N MET A 30 -9.40 -7.58 -2.93
CA MET A 30 -8.53 -8.51 -2.24
C MET A 30 -7.39 -8.95 -3.17
N PHE A 31 -6.16 -8.71 -2.73
CA PHE A 31 -4.97 -9.17 -3.45
C PHE A 31 -4.54 -10.51 -2.88
N CYS A 32 -4.65 -11.57 -3.68
CA CYS A 32 -4.36 -12.94 -3.27
C CYS A 32 -3.15 -13.47 -4.04
N GLY A 33 -2.35 -14.28 -3.36
CA GLY A 33 -1.20 -14.92 -3.97
C GLY A 33 -0.22 -15.46 -2.92
N PRO A 34 0.81 -16.19 -3.35
CA PRO A 34 1.83 -16.69 -2.44
C PRO A 34 2.70 -15.56 -1.90
N GLN A 35 3.48 -15.84 -0.86
CA GLN A 35 4.48 -14.92 -0.36
C GLN A 35 5.46 -14.54 -1.47
N GLY A 36 5.85 -13.26 -1.51
CA GLY A 36 6.76 -12.76 -2.52
C GLY A 36 6.13 -12.42 -3.86
N ALA A 37 4.82 -12.63 -4.02
CA ALA A 37 4.13 -12.27 -5.27
C ALA A 37 3.96 -10.76 -5.48
N GLY A 38 4.24 -9.95 -4.45
CA GLY A 38 4.13 -8.50 -4.55
C GLY A 38 2.75 -7.94 -4.23
N LYS A 39 1.98 -8.62 -3.39
CA LYS A 39 0.63 -8.19 -3.01
C LYS A 39 0.61 -6.81 -2.36
N LEU A 40 1.39 -6.62 -1.30
CA LEU A 40 1.44 -5.35 -0.60
C LEU A 40 2.06 -4.24 -1.47
N PRO A 41 3.22 -4.44 -2.10
CA PRO A 41 3.76 -3.43 -3.01
C PRO A 41 2.78 -2.99 -4.11
N LEU A 42 2.05 -3.95 -4.69
CA LEU A 42 1.07 -3.64 -5.72
C LEU A 42 -0.10 -2.83 -5.16
N ALA A 43 -0.60 -3.20 -3.97
CA ALA A 43 -1.67 -2.47 -3.30
C ALA A 43 -1.23 -1.04 -2.97
N LEU A 44 0.01 -0.85 -2.52
CA LEU A 44 0.56 0.47 -2.22
C LEU A 44 0.70 1.33 -3.48
N ALA A 45 1.17 0.74 -4.58
CA ALA A 45 1.27 1.42 -5.87
C ALA A 45 -0.11 1.84 -6.38
N PHE A 46 -1.10 0.96 -6.23
CA PHE A 46 -2.47 1.25 -6.62
C PHE A 46 -3.08 2.35 -5.76
N ALA A 47 -2.84 2.33 -4.44
CA ALA A 47 -3.29 3.39 -3.55
C ALA A 47 -2.71 4.75 -3.94
N ARG A 48 -1.43 4.80 -4.27
CA ARG A 48 -0.77 6.03 -4.76
C ARG A 48 -1.45 6.54 -6.02
N TYR A 49 -1.77 5.65 -6.95
CA TYR A 49 -2.45 6.02 -8.19
C TYR A 49 -3.85 6.61 -7.91
N LEU A 50 -4.62 5.97 -7.02
CA LEU A 50 -5.96 6.42 -6.66
C LEU A 50 -5.97 7.77 -5.93
N LEU A 51 -4.96 8.04 -5.12
CA LEU A 51 -4.87 9.26 -4.31
C LEU A 51 -4.09 10.37 -5.01
N CYS A 52 -3.53 10.11 -6.19
CA CYS A 52 -2.83 11.11 -6.98
C CYS A 52 -3.81 12.14 -7.54
N GLU A 53 -3.47 13.42 -7.43
CA GLU A 53 -4.29 14.52 -7.96
C GLU A 53 -4.23 14.61 -9.49
N TYR A 54 -3.12 14.18 -10.08
CA TYR A 54 -2.88 14.27 -11.53
C TYR A 54 -2.36 12.93 -12.07
N PRO A 55 -3.18 11.86 -12.03
CA PRO A 55 -2.73 10.55 -12.49
C PRO A 55 -2.50 10.53 -14.01
N GLY A 56 -1.41 9.88 -14.42
CA GLY A 56 -1.16 9.60 -15.83
C GLY A 56 -1.94 8.38 -16.31
N ALA A 57 -1.66 7.92 -17.52
CA ALA A 57 -2.31 6.73 -18.06
C ALA A 57 -1.93 5.45 -17.29
N ASP A 58 -0.66 5.35 -16.87
CA ASP A 58 -0.10 4.14 -16.28
C ASP A 58 0.46 4.34 -14.87
N GLU A 59 0.73 5.56 -14.46
CA GLU A 59 1.44 5.87 -13.23
C GLU A 59 0.92 7.15 -12.57
N ALA A 60 1.14 7.26 -11.25
CA ALA A 60 0.92 8.50 -10.53
C ALA A 60 1.97 9.55 -10.93
N CYS A 61 1.66 10.82 -10.69
CA CYS A 61 2.55 11.91 -11.11
C CYS A 61 3.83 12.03 -10.27
N HIS A 62 3.81 11.62 -9.01
CA HIS A 62 4.91 11.70 -8.02
C HIS A 62 5.32 13.12 -7.62
N TYR A 63 4.59 14.16 -8.02
CA TYR A 63 4.92 15.55 -7.66
C TYR A 63 3.79 16.31 -6.96
N CYS A 64 2.56 15.82 -6.99
CA CYS A 64 1.44 16.48 -6.30
C CYS A 64 1.52 16.30 -4.78
N ASN A 65 0.72 17.06 -4.04
CA ASN A 65 0.70 16.96 -2.57
C ASN A 65 0.31 15.57 -2.08
N GLY A 66 -0.63 14.92 -2.77
CA GLY A 66 -1.02 13.55 -2.43
C GLY A 66 0.14 12.58 -2.54
N CYS A 67 0.90 12.62 -3.65
CA CYS A 67 2.07 11.78 -3.84
C CYS A 67 3.17 12.08 -2.84
N ARG A 68 3.40 13.35 -2.50
CA ARG A 68 4.41 13.73 -1.50
C ARG A 68 4.08 13.17 -0.12
N MET A 69 2.82 13.23 0.29
CA MET A 69 2.38 12.64 1.55
C MET A 69 2.54 11.13 1.54
N LEU A 70 2.35 10.47 0.40
CA LEU A 70 2.53 9.03 0.26
C LEU A 70 4.00 8.60 0.26
N ASP A 71 4.95 9.50 -0.01
CA ASP A 71 6.37 9.17 0.10
C ASP A 71 6.74 8.76 1.53
N ASN A 72 6.07 9.32 2.52
CA ASN A 72 6.24 9.00 3.94
C ASN A 72 5.05 8.23 4.54
N TRP A 73 4.10 7.82 3.69
CA TRP A 73 2.89 7.10 4.09
C TRP A 73 2.04 7.87 5.11
N THR A 74 1.96 9.19 4.94
CA THR A 74 1.26 10.09 5.85
C THR A 74 0.00 10.71 5.25
N HIS A 75 -0.48 10.19 4.10
CA HIS A 75 -1.69 10.70 3.47
C HIS A 75 -2.91 10.48 4.38
N PRO A 76 -3.75 11.51 4.61
CA PRO A 76 -4.87 11.40 5.55
C PRO A 76 -5.96 10.41 5.13
N ASP A 77 -6.08 10.11 3.84
CA ASP A 77 -7.08 9.18 3.32
C ASP A 77 -6.55 7.75 3.18
N LEU A 78 -5.29 7.50 3.52
CA LEU A 78 -4.70 6.18 3.51
C LEU A 78 -4.53 5.67 4.93
N HIS A 79 -5.22 4.58 5.25
CA HIS A 79 -5.22 3.98 6.56
C HIS A 79 -4.72 2.55 6.48
N PHE A 80 -3.93 2.12 7.46
CA PHE A 80 -3.40 0.78 7.55
C PHE A 80 -4.01 0.03 8.72
N SER A 81 -4.30 -1.24 8.48
CA SER A 81 -4.63 -2.19 9.54
C SER A 81 -3.71 -3.38 9.38
N PHE A 82 -3.01 -3.75 10.44
CA PHE A 82 -2.00 -4.79 10.40
C PHE A 82 -1.92 -5.50 11.76
N PRO A 83 -1.36 -6.72 11.82
CA PRO A 83 -1.22 -7.44 13.08
C PRO A 83 -0.32 -6.70 14.06
N VAL A 84 -0.73 -6.68 15.32
CA VAL A 84 0.03 -6.07 16.41
C VAL A 84 0.09 -7.03 17.59
N TYR A 85 0.99 -6.79 18.53
CA TYR A 85 1.16 -7.62 19.70
C TYR A 85 1.04 -6.78 20.97
N LYS A 86 0.71 -7.45 22.09
CA LYS A 86 0.65 -6.81 23.40
C LYS A 86 2.06 -6.62 23.97
N ARG A 87 2.36 -5.42 24.41
CA ARG A 87 3.58 -5.15 25.17
C ARG A 87 3.43 -5.52 26.65
N LYS A 88 2.18 -5.40 27.17
CA LYS A 88 1.80 -5.78 28.53
C LYS A 88 0.52 -6.59 28.46
N SER A 89 0.30 -7.44 29.46
CA SER A 89 -0.88 -8.31 29.51
C SER A 89 -2.21 -7.53 29.54
N THR A 90 -2.19 -6.29 30.03
CA THR A 90 -3.37 -5.42 30.12
C THR A 90 -3.59 -4.57 28.86
N ASP A 91 -2.65 -4.58 27.93
CA ASP A 91 -2.74 -3.78 26.71
C ASP A 91 -3.85 -4.30 25.78
N ARG A 92 -4.52 -3.36 25.12
CA ARG A 92 -5.44 -3.63 24.01
C ARG A 92 -4.91 -2.92 22.78
N PRO A 93 -3.85 -3.43 22.15
CA PRO A 93 -3.18 -2.72 21.08
C PRO A 93 -4.05 -2.63 19.83
N VAL A 94 -3.95 -1.49 19.15
CA VAL A 94 -4.53 -1.26 17.83
C VAL A 94 -3.41 -0.91 16.86
N SER A 95 -3.68 -1.01 15.55
CA SER A 95 -2.67 -0.73 14.52
C SER A 95 -2.06 0.66 14.65
N ASP A 96 -2.85 1.67 15.02
CA ASP A 96 -2.36 3.05 15.15
C ASP A 96 -1.25 3.20 16.19
N ASP A 97 -1.20 2.35 17.21
CA ASP A 97 -0.15 2.37 18.23
C ASP A 97 1.24 2.02 17.66
N PHE A 98 1.28 1.41 16.47
CA PHE A 98 2.49 0.94 15.82
C PHE A 98 2.71 1.58 14.45
N ILE A 99 2.03 2.70 14.18
CA ILE A 99 2.07 3.29 12.84
C ILE A 99 3.48 3.78 12.46
N ALA A 100 4.25 4.32 13.40
CA ALA A 100 5.61 4.78 13.10
C ALA A 100 6.54 3.63 12.69
N PRO A 101 6.64 2.51 13.45
CA PRO A 101 7.40 1.35 12.99
C PRO A 101 6.90 0.77 11.66
N TRP A 102 5.59 0.78 11.42
CA TRP A 102 5.01 0.32 10.16
C TRP A 102 5.47 1.17 8.98
N ARG A 103 5.45 2.49 9.14
CA ARG A 103 5.94 3.42 8.11
C ARG A 103 7.43 3.22 7.83
N GLU A 104 8.23 2.99 8.86
CA GLU A 104 9.66 2.69 8.70
C GLU A 104 9.87 1.42 7.88
N GLN A 105 9.11 0.37 8.17
CA GLN A 105 9.19 -0.89 7.43
C GLN A 105 8.83 -0.70 5.95
N LEU A 106 7.78 0.06 5.68
CA LEU A 106 7.35 0.34 4.30
C LEU A 106 8.39 1.15 3.53
N CYS A 107 9.04 2.12 4.18
CA CYS A 107 10.07 2.92 3.54
C CYS A 107 11.35 2.12 3.30
N ALA A 108 11.70 1.20 4.22
CA ALA A 108 12.88 0.37 4.09
C ALA A 108 12.71 -0.70 3.01
N ALA A 109 11.61 -1.47 3.07
CA ALA A 109 11.34 -2.54 2.11
C ALA A 109 9.86 -2.93 2.18
N PRO A 110 9.05 -2.66 1.14
CA PRO A 110 7.64 -3.04 1.14
C PRO A 110 7.40 -4.53 0.86
N TYR A 111 8.43 -5.27 0.45
CA TYR A 111 8.37 -6.72 0.28
C TYR A 111 8.76 -7.39 1.60
N PHE A 112 7.78 -7.74 2.41
CA PHE A 112 8.00 -8.44 3.67
C PHE A 112 6.76 -9.28 4.02
N ASP A 113 6.92 -10.21 4.96
CA ASP A 113 5.81 -11.04 5.45
C ASP A 113 5.44 -10.68 6.88
N ILE A 114 4.39 -11.33 7.39
CA ILE A 114 3.90 -11.10 8.76
C ILE A 114 4.97 -11.49 9.78
N GLU A 115 5.72 -12.56 9.54
CA GLU A 115 6.77 -13.01 10.47
C GLU A 115 7.87 -11.96 10.60
N THR A 116 8.29 -11.38 9.47
CA THR A 116 9.27 -10.29 9.46
C THR A 116 8.76 -9.08 10.25
N TRP A 117 7.51 -8.73 10.06
CA TRP A 117 6.88 -7.60 10.75
C TRP A 117 6.81 -7.83 12.27
N LEU A 118 6.44 -9.04 12.70
CA LEU A 118 6.25 -9.37 14.12
C LEU A 118 7.55 -9.69 14.86
N SER A 119 8.66 -9.89 14.15
CA SER A 119 9.95 -10.21 14.77
C SER A 119 10.65 -9.00 15.42
#